data_d7e3e46200cd65b8423a90cf51d58b30
#
_entry.id   d7e3e46200cd65b8423a90cf51d58b30
#
_cell.length_a   1.000
_cell.length_b   1.000
_cell.length_c   1.000
_cell.angle_alpha   90.00
_cell.angle_beta   90.00
_cell.angle_gamma   90.00
#
_symmetry.space_group_name_H-M   'P 1'
#
loop_
_entity.id
_entity.type
_entity.pdbx_description
1 polymer ?
#
loop_
_entity_poly.entity_id
_entity_poly.type
_entity_poly.pdbx_seq_one_letter_code
_entity_poly.pdbx_strand_id
1 'polypeptide(L)'
;MFINLQYPSDYGYATIGGRNVQGDGQIFTATMSGLSKLDINAFLVNKGYEVYQIKTSKLINFLNADSSFISREMSKKDLIFFLTQLSTYLKAGITLNDGMKILTTQMNKNKNRQRVFESICYELQLGETFSNALAKQGNLFPALLINMIKAAEATGTLQETLDDMANYYTEVDNTHKEMVSALTYPA
;
A
#
# COMPACT_ATOMS: atom_id res chain seq x y z
N MET A 1 1.01 -33.10 12.97
CA MET A 1 2.20 -32.77 12.19
C MET A 1 2.34 -31.26 12.18
N PHE A 2 3.34 -30.72 12.88
CA PHE A 2 3.55 -29.28 12.93
C PHE A 2 4.30 -28.86 11.67
N ILE A 3 3.68 -28.12 10.79
CA ILE A 3 4.36 -27.53 9.64
C ILE A 3 4.92 -26.18 10.13
N ASN A 4 6.21 -26.17 10.43
CA ASN A 4 6.93 -24.95 10.79
C ASN A 4 7.50 -24.35 9.49
N LEU A 5 6.73 -23.49 8.85
CA LEU A 5 7.21 -22.71 7.72
C LEU A 5 7.77 -21.40 8.27
N GLN A 6 9.07 -21.41 8.52
CA GLN A 6 9.84 -20.26 9.00
C GLN A 6 10.19 -19.36 7.82
N TYR A 7 9.36 -18.32 7.62
CA TYR A 7 9.77 -17.16 6.83
C TYR A 7 10.13 -16.03 7.79
N PRO A 8 11.31 -15.42 7.68
CA PRO A 8 11.66 -14.28 8.48
C PRO A 8 10.93 -13.05 7.92
N SER A 9 9.82 -12.68 8.53
CA SER A 9 9.18 -11.40 8.28
C SER A 9 8.83 -10.74 9.61
N ASP A 10 9.09 -9.44 9.71
CA ASP A 10 8.75 -8.57 10.83
C ASP A 10 7.22 -8.38 11.00
N TYR A 11 6.42 -9.28 10.44
CA TYR A 11 4.96 -9.24 10.39
C TYR A 11 4.39 -10.22 11.42
N GLY A 12 3.35 -9.78 12.10
CA GLY A 12 2.76 -10.50 13.22
C GLY A 12 2.31 -11.93 12.92
N TYR A 13 2.31 -12.77 13.92
CA TYR A 13 1.90 -14.17 13.86
C TYR A 13 0.38 -14.31 13.99
N ALA A 14 -0.24 -15.10 13.12
CA ALA A 14 -1.61 -15.54 13.25
C ALA A 14 -1.67 -17.04 13.56
N THR A 15 -2.54 -17.44 14.47
CA THR A 15 -2.85 -18.85 14.69
C THR A 15 -4.00 -19.26 13.79
N ILE A 16 -3.80 -20.30 13.00
CA ILE A 16 -4.74 -20.74 11.97
C ILE A 16 -5.24 -22.14 12.34
N GLY A 17 -6.55 -22.33 12.32
CA GLY A 17 -7.20 -23.63 12.38
C GLY A 17 -7.82 -23.97 11.04
N GLY A 18 -7.58 -25.17 10.51
CA GLY A 18 -8.12 -25.60 9.25
C GLY A 18 -8.01 -27.11 9.03
N ARG A 19 -8.44 -27.56 7.86
CA ARG A 19 -8.41 -28.97 7.43
C ARG A 19 -7.70 -29.08 6.08
N ASN A 20 -6.89 -30.13 5.91
CA ASN A 20 -6.31 -30.46 4.62
C ASN A 20 -7.33 -31.18 3.76
N VAL A 21 -7.78 -30.57 2.67
CA VAL A 21 -8.82 -31.12 1.78
C VAL A 21 -8.21 -32.12 0.78
N GLN A 22 -6.92 -32.00 0.45
CA GLN A 22 -6.23 -32.88 -0.50
C GLN A 22 -5.50 -34.06 0.16
N GLY A 23 -5.54 -34.13 1.50
CA GLY A 23 -4.86 -35.16 2.27
C GLY A 23 -5.84 -36.04 3.06
N ASP A 24 -5.47 -36.38 4.30
CA ASP A 24 -6.17 -37.24 5.22
C ASP A 24 -7.41 -36.62 5.90
N GLY A 25 -7.71 -35.38 5.59
CA GLY A 25 -8.84 -34.65 6.19
C GLY A 25 -8.64 -34.26 7.65
N GLN A 26 -7.40 -34.38 8.18
CA GLN A 26 -7.10 -34.05 9.57
C GLN A 26 -7.19 -32.54 9.83
N ILE A 27 -7.72 -32.20 11.01
CA ILE A 27 -7.75 -30.83 11.49
C ILE A 27 -6.35 -30.47 11.98
N PHE A 28 -5.85 -29.31 11.58
CA PHE A 28 -4.56 -28.79 12.01
C PHE A 28 -4.70 -27.43 12.65
N THR A 29 -3.73 -27.11 13.49
CA THR A 29 -3.52 -25.75 14.01
C THR A 29 -2.09 -25.38 13.71
N ALA A 30 -1.88 -24.26 13.01
CA ALA A 30 -0.57 -23.78 12.63
C ALA A 30 -0.44 -22.30 12.96
N THR A 31 0.79 -21.84 13.18
CA THR A 31 1.10 -20.42 13.34
C THR A 31 1.82 -19.96 12.10
N MET A 32 1.35 -18.89 11.48
CA MET A 32 1.88 -18.35 10.26
C MET A 32 1.98 -16.83 10.35
N SER A 33 3.00 -16.26 9.74
CA SER A 33 3.15 -14.83 9.57
C SER A 33 2.73 -14.44 8.15
N GLY A 34 2.02 -13.33 8.01
CA GLY A 34 1.59 -12.79 6.71
C GLY A 34 1.19 -11.32 6.84
N LEU A 35 1.14 -10.64 5.71
CA LEU A 35 0.80 -9.22 5.63
C LEU A 35 -0.65 -8.95 6.07
N SER A 36 -1.56 -9.88 5.75
CA SER A 36 -2.96 -9.77 6.13
C SER A 36 -3.59 -11.14 6.34
N LYS A 37 -4.78 -11.19 6.97
CA LYS A 37 -5.59 -12.41 7.07
C LYS A 37 -5.99 -12.95 5.70
N LEU A 38 -6.20 -12.07 4.72
CA LEU A 38 -6.58 -12.44 3.36
C LEU A 38 -5.43 -13.11 2.62
N ASP A 39 -4.19 -12.63 2.76
CA ASP A 39 -3.00 -13.25 2.18
C ASP A 39 -2.79 -14.67 2.71
N ILE A 40 -2.91 -14.82 4.03
CA ILE A 40 -2.78 -16.12 4.68
C ILE A 40 -3.86 -17.05 4.20
N ASN A 41 -5.11 -16.59 4.09
CA ASN A 41 -6.22 -17.39 3.60
C ASN A 41 -6.03 -17.78 2.13
N ALA A 42 -5.68 -16.83 1.26
CA ALA A 42 -5.42 -17.09 -0.16
C ALA A 42 -4.29 -18.09 -0.37
N PHE A 43 -3.19 -17.95 0.37
CA PHE A 43 -2.07 -18.88 0.33
C PHE A 43 -2.50 -20.31 0.74
N LEU A 44 -3.26 -20.43 1.81
CA LEU A 44 -3.70 -21.76 2.31
C LEU A 44 -4.72 -22.41 1.40
N VAL A 45 -5.68 -21.65 0.88
CA VAL A 45 -6.66 -22.16 -0.10
C VAL A 45 -5.96 -22.64 -1.37
N ASN A 46 -4.97 -21.88 -1.86
CA ASN A 46 -4.18 -22.27 -3.03
C ASN A 46 -3.32 -23.53 -2.79
N LYS A 47 -3.00 -23.84 -1.52
CA LYS A 47 -2.31 -25.04 -1.08
C LYS A 47 -3.27 -26.21 -0.78
N GLY A 48 -4.57 -26.05 -1.01
CA GLY A 48 -5.57 -27.11 -0.79
C GLY A 48 -6.00 -27.26 0.68
N TYR A 49 -5.87 -26.21 1.47
CA TYR A 49 -6.36 -26.20 2.85
C TYR A 49 -7.68 -25.44 2.98
N GLU A 50 -8.62 -26.00 3.72
CA GLU A 50 -9.83 -25.31 4.11
C GLU A 50 -9.63 -24.65 5.48
N VAL A 51 -9.73 -23.31 5.51
CA VAL A 51 -9.43 -22.52 6.70
C VAL A 51 -10.72 -22.21 7.46
N TYR A 52 -10.84 -22.69 8.69
CA TYR A 52 -12.01 -22.43 9.54
C TYR A 52 -11.86 -21.17 10.39
N GLN A 53 -10.65 -20.89 10.85
CA GLN A 53 -10.43 -19.79 11.77
C GLN A 53 -8.99 -19.23 11.65
N ILE A 54 -8.89 -17.91 11.56
CA ILE A 54 -7.61 -17.19 11.69
C ILE A 54 -7.72 -16.29 12.92
N LYS A 55 -6.98 -16.63 13.98
CA LYS A 55 -6.88 -15.83 15.19
C LYS A 55 -5.58 -15.04 15.18
N THR A 56 -5.69 -13.72 15.25
CA THR A 56 -4.55 -12.85 15.52
C THR A 56 -4.54 -12.49 17.02
N SER A 57 -3.36 -12.39 17.61
CA SER A 57 -3.24 -11.92 19.00
C SER A 57 -3.83 -10.51 19.12
N LYS A 58 -4.55 -10.23 20.22
CA LYS A 58 -5.08 -8.89 20.52
C LYS A 58 -3.95 -7.84 20.56
N LEU A 59 -2.75 -8.25 20.98
CA LEU A 59 -1.56 -7.40 21.00
C LEU A 59 -1.11 -7.04 19.58
N ILE A 60 -1.17 -7.99 18.64
CA ILE A 60 -0.84 -7.78 17.23
C ILE A 60 -1.89 -6.91 16.55
N ASN A 61 -3.18 -7.11 16.86
CA ASN A 61 -4.24 -6.22 16.39
C ASN A 61 -4.09 -4.81 16.95
N PHE A 62 -3.62 -4.67 18.20
CA PHE A 62 -3.32 -3.37 18.80
C PHE A 62 -2.08 -2.73 18.15
N LEU A 63 -1.00 -3.48 17.95
CA LEU A 63 0.21 -3.00 17.27
C LEU A 63 -0.02 -2.70 15.77
N ASN A 64 -0.92 -3.45 15.13
CA ASN A 64 -1.32 -3.17 13.75
C ASN A 64 -2.39 -2.05 13.66
N ALA A 65 -3.22 -1.87 14.69
CA ALA A 65 -4.13 -0.73 14.81
C ALA A 65 -3.35 0.56 15.08
N ASP A 66 -2.25 0.48 15.82
CA ASP A 66 -1.33 1.61 16.01
C ASP A 66 -0.53 1.95 14.75
N SER A 67 -0.45 1.06 13.74
CA SER A 67 0.11 1.44 12.42
C SER A 67 -0.83 2.35 11.62
N SER A 68 -2.13 2.40 11.96
CA SER A 68 -3.02 3.48 11.52
C SER A 68 -2.72 4.82 12.21
N PHE A 69 -1.80 4.82 13.20
CA PHE A 69 -1.56 5.94 14.08
C PHE A 69 -0.61 7.00 13.51
N ILE A 70 0.03 6.80 12.37
CA ILE A 70 0.86 7.83 11.75
C ILE A 70 0.73 7.76 10.23
N SER A 71 -0.44 7.94 9.70
CA SER A 71 -0.54 8.47 8.34
C SER A 71 -0.38 10.00 8.39
N ARG A 72 0.82 10.41 8.76
CA ARG A 72 1.26 11.78 8.49
C ARG A 72 1.21 11.95 6.98
N GLU A 73 0.63 13.03 6.51
CA GLU A 73 0.61 13.37 5.09
C GLU A 73 1.98 13.12 4.46
N MET A 74 1.99 12.58 3.26
CA MET A 74 3.23 12.40 2.51
C MET A 74 3.93 13.74 2.34
N SER A 75 5.25 13.78 2.52
CA SER A 75 5.96 15.04 2.29
C SER A 75 5.75 15.50 0.84
N LYS A 76 5.63 16.81 0.61
CA LYS A 76 5.41 17.37 -0.73
C LYS A 76 6.43 16.83 -1.74
N LYS A 77 7.70 16.73 -1.34
CA LYS A 77 8.77 16.19 -2.21
C LYS A 77 8.54 14.74 -2.62
N ASP A 78 8.13 13.90 -1.67
CA ASP A 78 7.86 12.49 -1.96
C ASP A 78 6.59 12.31 -2.78
N LEU A 79 5.58 13.16 -2.57
CA LEU A 79 4.36 13.17 -3.35
C LEU A 79 4.63 13.57 -4.80
N ILE A 80 5.38 14.65 -5.01
CA ILE A 80 5.81 15.09 -6.35
C ILE A 80 6.60 13.98 -7.04
N PHE A 81 7.58 13.39 -6.34
CA PHE A 81 8.36 12.27 -6.88
C PHE A 81 7.46 11.10 -7.28
N PHE A 82 6.56 10.69 -6.41
CA PHE A 82 5.59 9.62 -6.67
C PHE A 82 4.77 9.88 -7.94
N LEU A 83 4.17 11.06 -8.04
CA LEU A 83 3.31 11.43 -9.17
C LEU A 83 4.09 11.51 -10.49
N THR A 84 5.27 12.16 -10.46
CA THR A 84 6.14 12.29 -11.64
C THR A 84 6.62 10.94 -12.15
N GLN A 85 7.05 10.05 -11.25
CA GLN A 85 7.53 8.73 -11.66
C GLN A 85 6.39 7.89 -12.23
N LEU A 86 5.24 7.88 -11.56
CA LEU A 86 4.10 7.09 -12.01
C LEU A 86 3.57 7.59 -13.36
N SER A 87 3.42 8.91 -13.56
CA SER A 87 3.08 9.52 -14.85
C SER A 87 4.08 9.10 -15.93
N THR A 88 5.39 9.14 -15.64
CA THR A 88 6.45 8.76 -16.58
C THR A 88 6.33 7.29 -16.98
N TYR A 89 6.03 6.39 -16.04
CA TYR A 89 5.85 4.96 -16.34
C TYR A 89 4.63 4.72 -17.23
N LEU A 90 3.51 5.38 -16.93
CA LEU A 90 2.31 5.27 -17.78
C LEU A 90 2.54 5.84 -19.18
N LYS A 91 3.27 6.95 -19.29
CA LYS A 91 3.73 7.51 -20.60
C LYS A 91 4.57 6.52 -21.39
N ALA A 92 5.41 5.74 -20.72
CA ALA A 92 6.23 4.70 -21.34
C ALA A 92 5.45 3.41 -21.67
N GLY A 93 4.12 3.38 -21.43
CA GLY A 93 3.28 2.21 -21.67
C GLY A 93 3.36 1.12 -20.60
N ILE A 94 4.01 1.41 -19.46
CA ILE A 94 4.05 0.51 -18.30
C ILE A 94 2.67 0.55 -17.63
N THR A 95 2.14 -0.62 -17.27
CA THR A 95 0.84 -0.68 -16.59
C THR A 95 0.89 -0.02 -15.21
N LEU A 96 -0.25 0.46 -14.70
CA LEU A 96 -0.36 1.03 -13.36
C LEU A 96 0.18 0.07 -12.30
N ASN A 97 -0.19 -1.21 -12.38
CA ASN A 97 0.25 -2.24 -11.44
C ASN A 97 1.77 -2.42 -11.43
N ASP A 98 2.39 -2.47 -12.60
CA ASP A 98 3.83 -2.65 -12.70
C ASP A 98 4.59 -1.38 -12.31
N GLY A 99 4.09 -0.20 -12.69
CA GLY A 99 4.62 1.09 -12.23
C GLY A 99 4.60 1.22 -10.71
N MET A 100 3.53 0.81 -10.07
CA MET A 100 3.43 0.79 -8.60
C MET A 100 4.42 -0.18 -7.96
N LYS A 101 4.63 -1.37 -8.51
CA LYS A 101 5.65 -2.32 -8.03
C LYS A 101 7.06 -1.74 -8.11
N ILE A 102 7.39 -1.09 -9.24
CA ILE A 102 8.69 -0.41 -9.41
C ILE A 102 8.88 0.66 -8.36
N LEU A 103 7.86 1.52 -8.14
CA LEU A 103 7.90 2.56 -7.11
C LEU A 103 8.07 1.99 -5.70
N THR A 104 7.41 0.88 -5.39
CA THR A 104 7.56 0.21 -4.08
C THR A 104 9.02 -0.15 -3.81
N THR A 105 9.74 -0.64 -4.81
CA THR A 105 11.16 -0.98 -4.67
C THR A 105 12.06 0.25 -4.54
N GLN A 106 11.72 1.36 -5.18
CA GLN A 106 12.50 2.61 -5.12
C GLN A 106 12.31 3.37 -3.80
N MET A 107 11.10 3.28 -3.23
CA MET A 107 10.76 3.99 -1.98
C MET A 107 11.03 3.19 -0.70
N ASN A 108 11.80 2.11 -0.78
CA ASN A 108 12.09 1.17 0.32
C ASN A 108 12.96 1.73 1.45
N LYS A 109 13.48 2.96 1.33
CA LYS A 109 14.28 3.60 2.38
C LYS A 109 13.55 3.77 3.71
N ASN A 110 12.21 3.75 3.69
CA ASN A 110 11.37 3.84 4.88
C ASN A 110 10.40 2.65 4.89
N LYS A 111 10.61 1.72 5.82
CA LYS A 111 9.78 0.50 5.98
C LYS A 111 8.27 0.79 6.05
N ASN A 112 7.87 1.88 6.71
CA ASN A 112 6.46 2.24 6.82
C ASN A 112 5.87 2.66 5.46
N ARG A 113 6.64 3.41 4.65
CA ARG A 113 6.22 3.78 3.30
C ARG A 113 6.17 2.56 2.38
N GLN A 114 7.15 1.69 2.45
CA GLN A 114 7.16 0.46 1.68
C GLN A 114 5.87 -0.34 1.93
N ARG A 115 5.46 -0.52 3.19
CA ARG A 115 4.20 -1.19 3.56
C ARG A 115 2.96 -0.55 2.94
N VAL A 116 2.92 0.78 2.92
CA VAL A 116 1.81 1.52 2.28
C VAL A 116 1.75 1.23 0.78
N PHE A 117 2.88 1.29 0.09
CA PHE A 117 2.93 1.01 -1.34
C PHE A 117 2.61 -0.46 -1.66
N GLU A 118 3.08 -1.39 -0.84
CA GLU A 118 2.72 -2.81 -0.91
C GLU A 118 1.22 -3.02 -0.72
N SER A 119 0.60 -2.31 0.23
CA SER A 119 -0.85 -2.33 0.45
C SER A 119 -1.62 -1.82 -0.78
N ILE A 120 -1.16 -0.71 -1.40
CA ILE A 120 -1.77 -0.20 -2.63
C ILE A 120 -1.64 -1.22 -3.77
N CYS A 121 -0.46 -1.81 -3.97
CA CYS A 121 -0.25 -2.86 -4.97
C CYS A 121 -1.19 -4.05 -4.75
N TYR A 122 -1.38 -4.45 -3.52
CA TYR A 122 -2.28 -5.53 -3.16
C TYR A 122 -3.75 -5.22 -3.50
N GLU A 123 -4.24 -4.03 -3.15
CA GLU A 123 -5.59 -3.59 -3.50
C GLU A 123 -5.82 -3.56 -5.03
N LEU A 124 -4.83 -3.07 -5.78
CA LEU A 124 -4.89 -3.06 -7.24
C LEU A 124 -4.92 -4.49 -7.83
N GLN A 125 -4.21 -5.45 -7.23
CA GLN A 125 -4.26 -6.86 -7.65
C GLN A 125 -5.60 -7.51 -7.37
N LEU A 126 -6.33 -7.06 -6.33
CA LEU A 126 -7.70 -7.49 -6.04
C LEU A 126 -8.74 -6.88 -6.99
N GLY A 127 -8.34 -5.97 -7.89
CA GLY A 127 -9.22 -5.30 -8.84
C GLY A 127 -9.86 -4.02 -8.29
N GLU A 128 -9.40 -3.52 -7.15
CA GLU A 128 -9.83 -2.21 -6.65
C GLU A 128 -9.35 -1.08 -7.56
N THR A 129 -10.09 0.03 -7.58
CA THR A 129 -9.69 1.25 -8.28
C THR A 129 -8.47 1.88 -7.59
N PHE A 130 -7.65 2.58 -8.33
CA PHE A 130 -6.47 3.25 -7.79
C PHE A 130 -6.84 4.32 -6.76
N SER A 131 -7.89 5.09 -7.03
CA SER A 131 -8.44 6.08 -6.09
C SER A 131 -8.87 5.44 -4.77
N ASN A 132 -9.54 4.27 -4.80
CA ASN A 132 -9.93 3.54 -3.60
C ASN A 132 -8.71 3.00 -2.85
N ALA A 133 -7.74 2.43 -3.58
CA ALA A 133 -6.50 1.94 -2.99
C ALA A 133 -5.71 3.03 -2.25
N LEU A 134 -5.67 4.25 -2.81
CA LEU A 134 -5.08 5.43 -2.16
C LEU A 134 -5.89 5.88 -0.95
N ALA A 135 -7.23 5.94 -1.06
CA ALA A 135 -8.13 6.37 0.03
C ALA A 135 -8.01 5.46 1.26
N LYS A 136 -7.81 4.16 1.06
CA LYS A 136 -7.60 3.18 2.15
C LYS A 136 -6.33 3.44 2.97
N GLN A 137 -5.40 4.27 2.48
CA GLN A 137 -4.18 4.63 3.21
C GLN A 137 -4.36 5.78 4.22
N GLY A 138 -5.60 6.12 4.54
CA GLY A 138 -5.93 7.19 5.48
C GLY A 138 -5.56 8.58 4.95
N ASN A 139 -4.92 9.40 5.79
CA ASN A 139 -4.58 10.78 5.44
C ASN A 139 -3.21 10.92 4.72
N LEU A 140 -2.65 9.83 4.21
CA LEU A 140 -1.33 9.88 3.57
C LEU A 140 -1.35 10.69 2.27
N PHE A 141 -2.42 10.55 1.49
CA PHE A 141 -2.62 11.27 0.23
C PHE A 141 -3.66 12.37 0.38
N PRO A 142 -3.42 13.57 -0.18
CA PRO A 142 -4.38 14.66 -0.14
C PRO A 142 -5.73 14.28 -0.78
N ALA A 143 -6.83 14.70 -0.17
CA ALA A 143 -8.18 14.43 -0.68
C ALA A 143 -8.38 14.95 -2.12
N LEU A 144 -7.79 16.10 -2.45
CA LEU A 144 -7.81 16.65 -3.81
C LEU A 144 -7.24 15.65 -4.81
N LEU A 145 -6.06 15.09 -4.52
CA LEU A 145 -5.42 14.10 -5.40
C LEU A 145 -6.31 12.86 -5.60
N ILE A 146 -6.87 12.31 -4.53
CA ILE A 146 -7.74 11.13 -4.60
C ILE A 146 -8.96 11.40 -5.49
N ASN A 147 -9.58 12.58 -5.35
CA ASN A 147 -10.74 12.96 -6.15
C ASN A 147 -10.40 13.16 -7.63
N MET A 148 -9.25 13.77 -7.93
CA MET A 148 -8.77 13.94 -9.31
C MET A 148 -8.46 12.59 -9.95
N ILE A 149 -7.81 11.68 -9.24
CA ILE A 149 -7.55 10.32 -9.73
C ILE A 149 -8.86 9.57 -9.98
N LYS A 150 -9.84 9.70 -9.07
CA LYS A 150 -11.16 9.06 -9.25
C LYS A 150 -11.87 9.55 -10.52
N ALA A 151 -11.82 10.84 -10.80
CA ALA A 151 -12.37 11.39 -12.04
C ALA A 151 -11.61 10.88 -13.28
N ALA A 152 -10.28 10.82 -13.19
CA ALA A 152 -9.41 10.33 -14.25
C ALA A 152 -9.59 8.84 -14.57
N GLU A 153 -9.86 8.02 -13.58
CA GLU A 153 -10.19 6.60 -13.77
C GLU A 153 -11.49 6.44 -14.58
N ALA A 154 -12.50 7.28 -14.30
CA ALA A 154 -13.76 7.25 -15.01
C ALA A 154 -13.65 7.71 -16.49
N THR A 155 -12.69 8.58 -16.78
CA THR A 155 -12.48 9.16 -18.14
C THR A 155 -11.33 8.50 -18.91
N GLY A 156 -10.53 7.66 -18.28
CA GLY A 156 -9.34 7.04 -18.88
C GLY A 156 -8.13 8.00 -19.03
N THR A 157 -8.13 9.14 -18.34
CA THR A 157 -7.10 10.19 -18.44
C THR A 157 -6.09 10.14 -17.28
N LEU A 158 -5.88 8.96 -16.69
CA LEU A 158 -5.07 8.82 -15.48
C LEU A 158 -3.63 9.35 -15.65
N GLN A 159 -3.00 9.08 -16.79
CA GLN A 159 -1.63 9.50 -17.07
C GLN A 159 -1.50 11.03 -17.09
N GLU A 160 -2.40 11.72 -17.80
CA GLU A 160 -2.43 13.19 -17.90
C GLU A 160 -2.69 13.81 -16.53
N THR A 161 -3.68 13.30 -15.82
CA THR A 161 -4.04 13.78 -14.47
C THR A 161 -2.89 13.64 -13.48
N LEU A 162 -2.12 12.54 -13.52
CA LEU A 162 -0.94 12.39 -12.67
C LEU A 162 0.15 13.41 -12.98
N ASP A 163 0.35 13.73 -14.27
CA ASP A 163 1.30 14.75 -14.72
C ASP A 163 0.87 16.15 -14.24
N ASP A 164 -0.40 16.49 -14.45
CA ASP A 164 -0.98 17.76 -14.01
C ASP A 164 -0.89 17.94 -12.48
N MET A 165 -1.18 16.88 -11.72
CA MET A 165 -1.08 16.91 -10.27
C MET A 165 0.38 17.02 -9.79
N ALA A 166 1.34 16.40 -10.50
CA ALA A 166 2.76 16.57 -10.22
C ALA A 166 3.20 18.03 -10.41
N ASN A 167 2.78 18.64 -11.50
CA ASN A 167 3.05 20.04 -11.80
C ASN A 167 2.41 20.97 -10.77
N TYR A 168 1.14 20.75 -10.45
CA TYR A 168 0.41 21.52 -9.42
C TYR A 168 1.14 21.50 -8.06
N TYR A 169 1.51 20.33 -7.56
CA TYR A 169 2.21 20.24 -6.28
C TYR A 169 3.62 20.82 -6.33
N THR A 170 4.28 20.79 -7.49
CA THR A 170 5.58 21.43 -7.70
C THR A 170 5.47 22.94 -7.59
N GLU A 171 4.46 23.54 -8.23
CA GLU A 171 4.20 24.99 -8.13
C GLU A 171 3.85 25.41 -6.69
N VAL A 172 3.00 24.66 -6.01
CA VAL A 172 2.65 24.90 -4.60
C VAL A 172 3.90 24.84 -3.69
N ASP A 173 4.82 23.88 -3.94
CA ASP A 173 6.06 23.77 -3.16
C ASP A 173 7.03 24.94 -3.44
N ASN A 174 7.15 25.37 -4.68
CA ASN A 174 7.98 26.49 -5.07
C ASN A 174 7.46 27.82 -4.51
N THR A 175 6.17 28.11 -4.66
CA THR A 175 5.54 29.31 -4.10
C THR A 175 5.75 29.39 -2.57
N HIS A 176 5.60 28.26 -1.87
CA HIS A 176 5.85 28.22 -0.43
C HIS A 176 7.30 28.54 -0.08
N LYS A 177 8.28 28.03 -0.83
CA LYS A 177 9.70 28.32 -0.63
C LYS A 177 10.03 29.79 -0.88
N GLU A 178 9.46 30.39 -1.94
CA GLU A 178 9.61 31.80 -2.24
C GLU A 178 9.06 32.71 -1.13
N MET A 179 7.88 32.39 -0.62
CA MET A 179 7.27 33.13 0.50
C MET A 179 8.13 33.04 1.77
N VAL A 180 8.64 31.85 2.09
CA VAL A 180 9.53 31.66 3.26
C VAL A 180 10.84 32.42 3.08
N SER A 181 11.42 32.41 1.89
CA SER A 181 12.67 33.14 1.61
C SER A 181 12.49 34.66 1.68
N ALA A 182 11.35 35.17 1.20
CA ALA A 182 11.02 36.59 1.29
C ALA A 182 10.84 37.09 2.73
N LEU A 183 10.33 36.22 3.62
CA LEU A 183 10.16 36.56 5.05
C LEU A 183 11.46 36.41 5.85
N THR A 184 12.44 35.67 5.33
CA THR A 184 13.73 35.42 6.05
C THR A 184 14.81 36.41 5.70
N TYR A 185 14.58 37.34 4.77
CA TYR A 185 15.54 38.40 4.47
C TYR A 185 15.47 39.45 5.59
N PRO A 186 16.48 39.55 6.48
CA PRO A 186 16.50 40.61 7.47
C PRO A 186 16.83 41.92 6.76
N ALA A 187 16.08 42.96 7.06
CA ALA A 187 16.40 44.33 6.70
C ALA A 187 17.69 44.78 7.37
#